data_ed4dde76126e594934583959f618c129
#
_entry.id   ed4dde76126e594934583959f618c129
#
_cell.length_a   1.000
_cell.length_b   1.000
_cell.length_c   1.000
_cell.angle_alpha   90.00
_cell.angle_beta   90.00
_cell.angle_gamma   90.00
#
_symmetry.space_group_name_H-M   'P 1'
#
loop_
_entity.id
_entity.type
_entity.pdbx_description
1 polymer ?
#
loop_
_entity_poly.entity_id
_entity_poly.type
_entity_poly.pdbx_seq_one_letter_code
_entity_poly.pdbx_strand_id
1 'polypeptide(L)'
;ALELFKPFVMKRLVERGFTTNVKTAKKMVDRMRPEVWDALEEVIRDHPILLNRAPTLHRLGIQAFEPVLVDGKAIQIHPLVCFAFGADFDGDQMAAHVPLSTAAQAEARILMLSTENLFSPADGKPVVTPTRDIILGSYYLTQKREGALGSKKRFANPQEARLAYEMGKLDLHADIEVRLEGALISTTVGRLIFNEVLPRKLRYVDRVVDDKELGRLIRECYRHYGTARTVQLVDELKELGFRFATIAGVTISIADMDVPRARREAIIARTEDAVSLGSVHVERGLKRGGEPDD
;
A
#
# COMPACT_ATOMS: atom_id res chain seq x y z
N ALA A 1 -14.87 -4.96 19.48
CA ALA A 1 -16.07 -4.46 18.78
C ALA A 1 -17.26 -4.32 19.72
N LEU A 2 -17.63 -5.37 20.46
CA LEU A 2 -18.83 -5.36 21.32
C LEU A 2 -18.85 -4.22 22.36
N GLU A 3 -17.72 -3.92 22.98
CA GLU A 3 -17.63 -2.82 23.97
C GLU A 3 -17.83 -1.44 23.32
N LEU A 4 -17.28 -1.24 22.12
CA LEU A 4 -17.43 0.03 21.39
C LEU A 4 -18.87 0.28 20.95
N PHE A 5 -19.55 -0.77 20.48
CA PHE A 5 -20.93 -0.70 19.98
C PHE A 5 -21.99 -1.02 21.01
N LYS A 6 -21.62 -1.25 22.28
CA LYS A 6 -22.52 -1.67 23.36
C LYS A 6 -23.82 -0.84 23.46
N PRO A 7 -23.80 0.50 23.42
CA PRO A 7 -25.03 1.29 23.46
C PRO A 7 -25.98 1.03 22.30
N PHE A 8 -25.42 0.89 21.09
CA PHE A 8 -26.19 0.65 19.87
C PHE A 8 -26.78 -0.78 19.86
N VAL A 9 -26.01 -1.78 20.28
CA VAL A 9 -26.46 -3.17 20.42
C VAL A 9 -27.59 -3.26 21.45
N MET A 10 -27.45 -2.62 22.62
CA MET A 10 -28.52 -2.59 23.62
C MET A 10 -29.81 -1.97 23.07
N LYS A 11 -29.71 -0.89 22.33
CA LYS A 11 -30.86 -0.24 21.68
C LYS A 11 -31.50 -1.20 20.66
N ARG A 12 -30.71 -1.85 19.83
CA ARG A 12 -31.19 -2.79 18.80
C ARG A 12 -31.88 -4.01 19.40
N LEU A 13 -31.36 -4.55 20.52
CA LEU A 13 -32.01 -5.66 21.24
C LEU A 13 -33.40 -5.30 21.79
N VAL A 14 -33.57 -4.06 22.23
CA VAL A 14 -34.88 -3.54 22.68
C VAL A 14 -35.82 -3.34 21.48
N GLU A 15 -35.36 -2.72 20.42
CA GLU A 15 -36.15 -2.48 19.19
C GLU A 15 -36.64 -3.77 18.55
N ARG A 16 -35.85 -4.82 18.57
CA ARG A 16 -36.21 -6.15 18.06
C ARG A 16 -37.08 -6.97 19.02
N GLY A 17 -37.38 -6.47 20.21
CA GLY A 17 -38.23 -7.14 21.20
C GLY A 17 -37.58 -8.31 21.95
N PHE A 18 -36.25 -8.50 21.82
CA PHE A 18 -35.53 -9.50 22.62
C PHE A 18 -35.53 -9.16 24.10
N THR A 19 -35.68 -7.88 24.42
CA THR A 19 -35.80 -7.38 25.79
C THR A 19 -36.77 -6.22 25.88
N THR A 20 -37.38 -6.06 27.07
CA THR A 20 -38.35 -4.99 27.32
C THR A 20 -37.69 -3.68 27.81
N ASN A 21 -36.45 -3.74 28.28
CA ASN A 21 -35.75 -2.58 28.82
C ASN A 21 -34.23 -2.67 28.68
N VAL A 22 -33.57 -1.53 28.75
CA VAL A 22 -32.10 -1.36 28.60
C VAL A 22 -31.33 -2.11 29.68
N LYS A 23 -31.88 -2.23 30.92
CA LYS A 23 -31.21 -2.95 32.03
C LYS A 23 -31.09 -4.44 31.72
N THR A 24 -32.12 -5.02 31.13
CA THR A 24 -32.11 -6.42 30.71
C THR A 24 -31.22 -6.61 29.47
N ALA A 25 -31.26 -5.68 28.52
CA ALA A 25 -30.35 -5.68 27.36
C ALA A 25 -28.88 -5.70 27.80
N LYS A 26 -28.51 -4.84 28.77
CA LYS A 26 -27.14 -4.82 29.32
C LYS A 26 -26.73 -6.19 29.87
N LYS A 27 -27.62 -6.85 30.66
CA LYS A 27 -27.35 -8.20 31.18
C LYS A 27 -27.18 -9.26 30.08
N MET A 28 -27.91 -9.12 28.96
CA MET A 28 -27.74 -10.01 27.80
C MET A 28 -26.39 -9.81 27.13
N VAL A 29 -25.97 -8.55 26.94
CA VAL A 29 -24.65 -8.20 26.38
C VAL A 29 -23.53 -8.70 27.28
N ASP A 30 -23.60 -8.45 28.60
CA ASP A 30 -22.60 -8.91 29.57
C ASP A 30 -22.49 -10.47 29.64
N ARG A 31 -23.55 -11.19 29.24
CA ARG A 31 -23.57 -12.66 29.15
C ARG A 31 -23.23 -13.20 27.77
N MET A 32 -22.91 -12.31 26.80
CA MET A 32 -22.53 -12.67 25.44
C MET A 32 -23.49 -13.69 24.77
N ARG A 33 -24.81 -13.47 24.87
CA ARG A 33 -25.79 -14.36 24.26
C ARG A 33 -25.69 -14.34 22.72
N PRO A 34 -26.12 -15.44 22.02
CA PRO A 34 -26.09 -15.50 20.55
C PRO A 34 -26.76 -14.30 19.88
N GLU A 35 -27.92 -13.88 20.37
CA GLU A 35 -28.71 -12.76 19.82
C GLU A 35 -27.96 -11.41 19.87
N VAL A 36 -26.97 -11.30 20.76
CA VAL A 36 -26.10 -10.10 20.88
C VAL A 36 -25.16 -10.00 19.69
N TRP A 37 -24.66 -11.12 19.19
CA TRP A 37 -23.78 -11.16 18.03
C TRP A 37 -24.53 -10.81 16.75
N ASP A 38 -25.75 -11.33 16.57
CA ASP A 38 -26.61 -10.98 15.44
C ASP A 38 -26.94 -9.48 15.43
N ALA A 39 -27.27 -8.93 16.62
CA ALA A 39 -27.52 -7.51 16.76
C ALA A 39 -26.28 -6.65 16.54
N LEU A 40 -25.09 -7.13 16.94
CA LEU A 40 -23.81 -6.45 16.70
C LEU A 40 -23.49 -6.42 15.20
N GLU A 41 -23.62 -7.54 14.49
CA GLU A 41 -23.37 -7.61 13.05
C GLU A 41 -24.29 -6.64 12.28
N GLU A 42 -25.55 -6.55 12.67
CA GLU A 42 -26.50 -5.63 12.06
C GLU A 42 -26.14 -4.15 12.32
N VAL A 43 -25.74 -3.83 13.55
CA VAL A 43 -25.37 -2.46 13.94
C VAL A 43 -24.09 -2.00 13.23
N ILE A 44 -23.13 -2.89 13.07
CA ILE A 44 -21.84 -2.58 12.45
C ILE A 44 -21.99 -2.28 10.96
N ARG A 45 -22.87 -2.99 10.26
CA ARG A 45 -23.01 -2.94 8.79
C ARG A 45 -23.11 -1.53 8.22
N ASP A 46 -23.74 -0.62 8.94
CA ASP A 46 -23.97 0.75 8.48
C ASP A 46 -23.38 1.81 9.43
N HIS A 47 -22.38 1.46 10.23
CA HIS A 47 -21.83 2.38 11.22
C HIS A 47 -20.32 2.54 11.04
N PRO A 48 -19.85 3.65 10.45
CA PRO A 48 -18.42 3.88 10.28
C PRO A 48 -17.71 4.05 11.63
N ILE A 49 -16.46 3.62 11.71
CA ILE A 49 -15.56 3.87 12.84
C ILE A 49 -14.41 4.77 12.41
N LEU A 50 -13.91 5.58 13.32
CA LEU A 50 -12.71 6.37 13.14
C LEU A 50 -11.54 5.65 13.79
N LEU A 51 -10.46 5.47 13.05
CA LEU A 51 -9.18 4.98 13.58
C LEU A 51 -8.19 6.14 13.61
N ASN A 52 -7.46 6.24 14.71
CA ASN A 52 -6.40 7.23 14.90
C ASN A 52 -5.12 6.55 15.38
N ARG A 53 -3.99 6.86 14.73
CA ARG A 53 -2.65 6.52 15.22
C ARG A 53 -1.95 7.77 15.74
N ALA A 54 -1.48 7.74 16.98
CA ALA A 54 -0.62 8.79 17.53
C ALA A 54 0.86 8.56 17.12
N PRO A 55 1.65 9.64 16.86
CA PRO A 55 1.23 11.03 16.85
C PRO A 55 0.45 11.41 15.58
N THR A 56 -0.62 12.20 15.74
CA THR A 56 -1.44 12.68 14.61
C THR A 56 -0.79 13.91 14.00
N LEU A 57 0.10 13.70 13.03
CA LEU A 57 0.89 14.77 12.42
C LEU A 57 0.14 15.54 11.32
N HIS A 58 -0.86 14.92 10.72
CA HIS A 58 -1.69 15.51 9.68
C HIS A 58 -3.10 14.89 9.69
N ARG A 59 -4.03 15.47 8.92
CA ARG A 59 -5.44 15.06 8.95
C ARG A 59 -5.69 13.59 8.60
N LEU A 60 -4.84 12.96 7.79
CA LEU A 60 -4.97 11.55 7.40
C LEU A 60 -4.50 10.57 8.50
N GLY A 61 -3.98 11.08 9.62
CA GLY A 61 -3.74 10.29 10.84
C GLY A 61 -5.04 9.89 11.55
N ILE A 62 -6.20 10.40 11.08
CA ILE A 62 -7.54 9.97 11.47
C ILE A 62 -8.32 9.69 10.20
N GLN A 63 -8.79 8.46 10.02
CA GLN A 63 -9.60 8.05 8.87
C GLN A 63 -10.79 7.21 9.32
N ALA A 64 -11.87 7.26 8.55
CA ALA A 64 -13.05 6.44 8.75
C ALA A 64 -12.95 5.13 7.96
N PHE A 65 -13.50 4.09 8.53
CA PHE A 65 -13.58 2.75 7.93
C PHE A 65 -14.94 2.13 8.21
N GLU A 66 -15.38 1.28 7.30
CA GLU A 66 -16.51 0.38 7.55
C GLU A 66 -15.98 -0.87 8.26
N PRO A 67 -16.44 -1.16 9.49
CA PRO A 67 -15.93 -2.28 10.27
C PRO A 67 -16.47 -3.61 9.77
N VAL A 68 -15.60 -4.62 9.82
CA VAL A 68 -15.94 -6.03 9.57
C VAL A 68 -15.47 -6.84 10.76
N LEU A 69 -16.34 -7.76 11.23
CA LEU A 69 -15.98 -8.68 12.32
C LEU A 69 -15.01 -9.74 11.80
N VAL A 70 -13.90 -9.88 12.50
CA VAL A 70 -12.87 -10.89 12.24
C VAL A 70 -12.48 -11.59 13.54
N ASP A 71 -12.03 -12.81 13.43
CA ASP A 71 -11.47 -13.54 14.57
C ASP A 71 -10.11 -12.96 14.95
N GLY A 72 -9.82 -12.96 16.26
CA GLY A 72 -8.53 -12.48 16.78
C GLY A 72 -8.66 -11.23 17.66
N LYS A 73 -7.52 -10.75 18.14
CA LYS A 73 -7.41 -9.63 19.09
C LYS A 73 -6.81 -8.37 18.47
N ALA A 74 -6.35 -8.45 17.23
CA ALA A 74 -5.73 -7.33 16.53
C ALA A 74 -6.71 -6.66 15.56
N ILE A 75 -6.61 -5.33 15.46
CA ILE A 75 -7.30 -4.56 14.41
C ILE A 75 -6.57 -4.82 13.09
N GLN A 76 -7.30 -5.29 12.08
CA GLN A 76 -6.77 -5.46 10.73
C GLN A 76 -7.13 -4.25 9.88
N ILE A 77 -6.15 -3.65 9.24
CA ILE A 77 -6.33 -2.51 8.35
C ILE A 77 -5.74 -2.82 6.97
N HIS A 78 -6.25 -2.14 5.96
CA HIS A 78 -5.75 -2.28 4.60
C HIS A 78 -4.28 -1.81 4.50
N PRO A 79 -3.35 -2.58 3.89
CA PRO A 79 -1.94 -2.20 3.85
C PRO A 79 -1.65 -0.82 3.26
N LEU A 80 -2.44 -0.39 2.29
CA LEU A 80 -2.22 0.88 1.59
C LEU A 80 -2.57 2.12 2.42
N VAL A 81 -3.28 1.99 3.54
CA VAL A 81 -3.53 3.12 4.47
C VAL A 81 -2.38 3.31 5.47
N CYS A 82 -1.45 2.36 5.58
CA CYS A 82 -0.33 2.43 6.51
C CYS A 82 0.54 3.66 6.28
N PHE A 83 0.78 4.05 5.02
CA PHE A 83 1.55 5.24 4.71
C PHE A 83 0.90 6.51 5.27
N ALA A 84 -0.41 6.66 5.12
CA ALA A 84 -1.16 7.81 5.64
C ALA A 84 -1.14 7.89 7.17
N PHE A 85 -1.20 6.76 7.87
CA PHE A 85 -1.07 6.69 9.32
C PHE A 85 0.39 6.76 9.82
N GLY A 86 1.37 6.54 8.95
CA GLY A 86 2.75 6.27 9.34
C GLY A 86 2.84 5.00 10.21
N ALA A 87 1.97 4.01 9.94
CA ALA A 87 1.82 2.80 10.74
C ALA A 87 2.56 1.61 10.11
N ASP A 88 2.99 0.70 10.97
CA ASP A 88 3.46 -0.62 10.59
C ASP A 88 2.84 -1.71 11.51
N PHE A 89 3.17 -2.97 11.27
CA PHE A 89 2.57 -4.09 11.99
C PHE A 89 3.53 -4.72 13.00
N ASP A 90 4.42 -3.94 13.57
CA ASP A 90 5.41 -4.39 14.58
C ASP A 90 4.91 -4.31 16.03
N GLY A 91 3.66 -3.88 16.25
CA GLY A 91 3.05 -3.70 17.55
C GLY A 91 2.43 -2.32 17.76
N ASP A 92 2.26 -1.54 16.71
CA ASP A 92 1.57 -0.25 16.74
C ASP A 92 0.18 -0.36 17.36
N GLN A 93 -0.23 0.68 18.07
CA GLN A 93 -1.55 0.81 18.66
C GLN A 93 -2.33 1.94 17.98
N MET A 94 -3.65 1.75 17.86
CA MET A 94 -4.57 2.75 17.35
C MET A 94 -5.74 2.96 18.30
N ALA A 95 -6.24 4.19 18.37
CA ALA A 95 -7.49 4.49 19.04
C ALA A 95 -8.65 4.33 18.04
N ALA A 96 -9.71 3.66 18.49
CA ALA A 96 -10.94 3.50 17.72
C ALA A 96 -12.06 4.36 18.34
N HIS A 97 -12.73 5.18 17.53
CA HIS A 97 -13.83 6.04 17.95
C HIS A 97 -15.08 5.72 17.13
N VAL A 98 -16.23 5.74 17.80
CA VAL A 98 -17.53 5.48 17.18
C VAL A 98 -18.31 6.78 17.11
N PRO A 99 -18.63 7.33 15.92
CA PRO A 99 -19.50 8.49 15.79
C PRO A 99 -20.89 8.21 16.35
N LEU A 100 -21.39 9.05 17.27
CA LEU A 100 -22.62 8.78 17.97
C LEU A 100 -23.86 9.32 17.26
N SER A 101 -23.77 10.56 16.69
CA SER A 101 -24.88 11.20 16.01
C SER A 101 -24.94 10.86 14.53
N THR A 102 -26.12 10.95 13.94
CA THR A 102 -26.30 10.77 12.49
C THR A 102 -25.51 11.79 11.68
N ALA A 103 -25.38 13.01 12.17
CA ALA A 103 -24.58 14.06 11.55
C ALA A 103 -23.08 13.67 11.54
N ALA A 104 -22.55 13.20 12.69
CA ALA A 104 -21.17 12.76 12.78
C ALA A 104 -20.89 11.52 11.90
N GLN A 105 -21.84 10.58 11.80
CA GLN A 105 -21.73 9.43 10.90
C GLN A 105 -21.73 9.84 9.44
N ALA A 106 -22.58 10.79 9.05
CA ALA A 106 -22.60 11.34 7.68
C ALA A 106 -21.28 12.06 7.34
N GLU A 107 -20.76 12.87 8.26
CA GLU A 107 -19.48 13.55 8.11
C GLU A 107 -18.32 12.55 7.98
N ALA A 108 -18.30 11.52 8.82
CA ALA A 108 -17.31 10.43 8.75
C ALA A 108 -17.32 9.74 7.36
N ARG A 109 -18.50 9.48 6.81
CA ARG A 109 -18.65 8.84 5.49
C ARG A 109 -18.24 9.75 4.33
N ILE A 110 -18.64 11.01 4.37
CA ILE A 110 -18.44 11.91 3.22
C ILE A 110 -17.02 12.47 3.18
N LEU A 111 -16.43 12.79 4.35
CA LEU A 111 -15.17 13.52 4.43
C LEU A 111 -14.00 12.65 4.89
N MET A 112 -14.24 11.59 5.67
CA MET A 112 -13.17 10.90 6.38
C MET A 112 -12.95 9.45 5.94
N LEU A 113 -13.82 8.86 5.11
CA LEU A 113 -13.59 7.51 4.59
C LEU A 113 -12.24 7.44 3.86
N SER A 114 -11.48 6.37 4.12
CA SER A 114 -10.17 6.15 3.51
C SER A 114 -10.25 6.11 1.98
N THR A 115 -11.35 5.63 1.41
CA THR A 115 -11.62 5.59 -0.03
C THR A 115 -11.82 6.97 -0.65
N GLU A 116 -12.27 7.96 0.12
CA GLU A 116 -12.42 9.35 -0.33
C GLU A 116 -11.12 10.16 -0.18
N ASN A 117 -10.16 9.65 0.59
CA ASN A 117 -8.89 10.32 0.89
C ASN A 117 -7.70 9.68 0.19
N LEU A 118 -7.83 9.39 -1.12
CA LEU A 118 -6.78 8.76 -1.93
C LEU A 118 -5.59 9.68 -2.22
N PHE A 119 -5.78 10.99 -2.14
CA PHE A 119 -4.78 12.00 -2.51
C PHE A 119 -4.47 12.94 -1.34
N SER A 120 -3.19 13.33 -1.27
CA SER A 120 -2.73 14.33 -0.30
C SER A 120 -3.34 15.70 -0.61
N PRO A 121 -3.93 16.37 0.36
CA PRO A 121 -4.45 17.73 0.18
C PRO A 121 -3.33 18.77 0.03
N ALA A 122 -2.10 18.44 0.42
CA ALA A 122 -0.97 19.37 0.36
C ALA A 122 -0.42 19.53 -1.05
N ASP A 123 -0.30 18.42 -1.80
CA ASP A 123 0.39 18.40 -3.11
C ASP A 123 -0.36 17.62 -4.20
N GLY A 124 -1.52 17.05 -3.88
CA GLY A 124 -2.34 16.27 -4.83
C GLY A 124 -1.70 14.96 -5.29
N LYS A 125 -0.64 14.49 -4.61
CA LYS A 125 -0.08 13.18 -4.92
C LYS A 125 -0.92 12.08 -4.29
N PRO A 126 -0.96 10.87 -4.91
CA PRO A 126 -1.62 9.74 -4.28
C PRO A 126 -0.96 9.42 -2.93
N VAL A 127 -1.76 9.32 -1.89
CA VAL A 127 -1.34 8.85 -0.57
C VAL A 127 -1.45 7.33 -0.50
N VAL A 128 -2.48 6.79 -1.13
CA VAL A 128 -2.71 5.36 -1.27
C VAL A 128 -1.88 4.84 -2.45
N THR A 129 -0.57 4.71 -2.23
CA THR A 129 0.37 4.23 -3.24
C THR A 129 0.90 2.86 -2.85
N PRO A 130 1.04 1.92 -3.80
CA PRO A 130 1.78 0.69 -3.57
C PRO A 130 3.19 0.97 -3.03
N THR A 131 3.62 0.20 -2.04
CA THR A 131 4.93 0.34 -1.40
C THR A 131 5.60 -1.03 -1.23
N ARG A 132 6.91 -1.04 -0.97
CA ARG A 132 7.68 -2.24 -0.58
C ARG A 132 7.40 -3.44 -1.50
N ASP A 133 6.85 -4.52 -0.97
CA ASP A 133 6.64 -5.78 -1.69
C ASP A 133 5.68 -5.65 -2.89
N ILE A 134 4.74 -4.71 -2.84
CA ILE A 134 3.81 -4.47 -3.96
C ILE A 134 4.58 -3.88 -5.15
N ILE A 135 5.51 -2.95 -4.89
CA ILE A 135 6.40 -2.41 -5.93
C ILE A 135 7.33 -3.51 -6.44
N LEU A 136 7.95 -4.26 -5.52
CA LEU A 136 8.86 -5.35 -5.86
C LEU A 136 8.19 -6.37 -6.78
N GLY A 137 6.97 -6.81 -6.45
CA GLY A 137 6.22 -7.76 -7.28
C GLY A 137 5.83 -7.19 -8.64
N SER A 138 5.39 -5.93 -8.69
CA SER A 138 5.06 -5.25 -9.95
C SER A 138 6.30 -5.05 -10.84
N TYR A 139 7.41 -4.68 -10.24
CA TYR A 139 8.71 -4.55 -10.91
C TYR A 139 9.18 -5.89 -11.46
N TYR A 140 9.21 -6.93 -10.64
CA TYR A 140 9.57 -8.29 -11.05
C TYR A 140 8.68 -8.77 -12.20
N LEU A 141 7.36 -8.63 -12.09
CA LEU A 141 6.40 -9.03 -13.11
C LEU A 141 6.67 -8.40 -14.47
N THR A 142 7.07 -7.12 -14.49
CA THR A 142 7.20 -6.34 -15.73
C THR A 142 8.63 -6.30 -16.29
N GLN A 143 9.57 -6.98 -15.65
CA GLN A 143 10.94 -7.14 -16.17
C GLN A 143 10.97 -7.90 -17.49
N LYS A 144 12.03 -7.67 -18.26
CA LYS A 144 12.39 -8.40 -19.46
C LYS A 144 13.76 -9.04 -19.26
N ARG A 145 13.90 -10.31 -19.58
CA ARG A 145 15.17 -11.06 -19.48
C ARG A 145 15.56 -11.59 -20.86
N GLU A 146 16.71 -11.19 -21.33
CA GLU A 146 17.27 -11.71 -22.57
C GLU A 146 17.63 -13.20 -22.45
N GLY A 147 17.35 -13.97 -23.49
CA GLY A 147 17.67 -15.40 -23.52
C GLY A 147 16.78 -16.28 -22.63
N ALA A 148 15.72 -15.75 -22.01
CA ALA A 148 14.76 -16.53 -21.24
C ALA A 148 14.04 -17.58 -22.10
N LEU A 149 13.57 -18.66 -21.47
CA LEU A 149 12.89 -19.77 -22.14
C LEU A 149 11.72 -19.29 -22.98
N GLY A 150 11.72 -19.57 -24.27
CA GLY A 150 10.65 -19.21 -25.19
C GLY A 150 10.76 -17.81 -25.79
N SER A 151 11.87 -17.10 -25.58
CA SER A 151 12.13 -15.80 -26.22
C SER A 151 12.01 -15.87 -27.76
N LYS A 152 11.53 -14.76 -28.36
CA LYS A 152 11.29 -14.60 -29.81
C LYS A 152 10.17 -15.46 -30.39
N LYS A 153 9.39 -16.16 -29.56
CA LYS A 153 8.19 -16.87 -30.02
C LYS A 153 7.07 -15.88 -30.32
N ARG A 154 6.21 -16.29 -31.29
CA ARG A 154 5.03 -15.52 -31.70
C ARG A 154 3.76 -16.21 -31.23
N PHE A 155 2.81 -15.41 -30.73
CA PHE A 155 1.51 -15.88 -30.26
C PHE A 155 0.38 -15.10 -30.94
N ALA A 156 -0.69 -15.81 -31.24
CA ALA A 156 -1.84 -15.23 -31.92
C ALA A 156 -2.65 -14.29 -31.02
N ASN A 157 -2.60 -14.51 -29.70
CA ASN A 157 -3.31 -13.70 -28.72
C ASN A 157 -2.65 -13.83 -27.31
N PRO A 158 -3.01 -12.95 -26.36
CA PRO A 158 -2.47 -13.01 -24.98
C PRO A 158 -2.78 -14.32 -24.25
N GLN A 159 -3.94 -14.92 -24.50
CA GLN A 159 -4.36 -16.16 -23.83
C GLN A 159 -3.47 -17.33 -24.20
N GLU A 160 -3.07 -17.43 -25.47
CA GLU A 160 -2.14 -18.46 -25.94
C GLU A 160 -0.76 -18.30 -25.27
N ALA A 161 -0.24 -17.09 -25.18
CA ALA A 161 1.02 -16.81 -24.49
C ALA A 161 0.94 -17.18 -23.00
N ARG A 162 -0.17 -16.86 -22.34
CA ARG A 162 -0.42 -17.23 -20.95
C ARG A 162 -0.49 -18.74 -20.74
N LEU A 163 -1.20 -19.45 -21.60
CA LEU A 163 -1.27 -20.91 -21.56
C LEU A 163 0.13 -21.53 -21.71
N ALA A 164 0.94 -21.02 -22.65
CA ALA A 164 2.31 -21.49 -22.83
C ALA A 164 3.18 -21.28 -21.57
N TYR A 165 2.98 -20.17 -20.85
CA TYR A 165 3.60 -19.91 -19.55
C TYR A 165 3.12 -20.91 -18.48
N GLU A 166 1.82 -21.10 -18.34
CA GLU A 166 1.23 -22.04 -17.36
C GLU A 166 1.68 -23.48 -17.61
N MET A 167 1.95 -23.86 -18.87
CA MET A 167 2.52 -25.16 -19.24
C MET A 167 4.04 -25.26 -19.04
N GLY A 168 4.71 -24.22 -18.53
CA GLY A 168 6.17 -24.19 -18.33
C GLY A 168 6.99 -24.13 -19.62
N LYS A 169 6.40 -23.80 -20.77
CA LYS A 169 7.08 -23.70 -22.08
C LYS A 169 7.54 -22.28 -22.43
N LEU A 170 7.24 -21.34 -21.57
CA LEU A 170 7.53 -19.91 -21.70
C LEU A 170 7.87 -19.34 -20.34
N ASP A 171 8.93 -18.54 -20.27
CA ASP A 171 9.30 -17.79 -19.06
C ASP A 171 8.45 -16.51 -18.94
N LEU A 172 8.19 -16.08 -17.71
CA LEU A 172 7.43 -14.87 -17.41
C LEU A 172 8.04 -13.61 -18.05
N HIS A 173 9.37 -13.56 -18.10
CA HIS A 173 10.18 -12.43 -18.54
C HIS A 173 10.68 -12.55 -19.99
N ALA A 174 10.31 -13.64 -20.70
CA ALA A 174 10.73 -13.87 -22.07
C ALA A 174 10.19 -12.79 -23.01
N ASP A 175 11.05 -12.28 -23.89
CA ASP A 175 10.67 -11.37 -24.97
C ASP A 175 9.90 -12.14 -26.05
N ILE A 176 8.63 -11.83 -26.23
CA ILE A 176 7.72 -12.49 -27.16
C ILE A 176 7.01 -11.50 -28.05
N GLU A 177 6.53 -11.96 -29.19
CA GLU A 177 5.67 -11.19 -30.07
C GLU A 177 4.23 -11.70 -29.94
N VAL A 178 3.31 -10.81 -29.60
CA VAL A 178 1.88 -11.14 -29.40
C VAL A 178 1.01 -10.20 -30.22
N ARG A 179 -0.01 -10.75 -30.85
CA ARG A 179 -1.01 -9.94 -31.52
C ARG A 179 -2.01 -9.40 -30.52
N LEU A 180 -2.04 -8.07 -30.37
CA LEU A 180 -2.96 -7.33 -29.50
C LEU A 180 -3.75 -6.34 -30.33
N GLU A 181 -5.09 -6.41 -30.30
CA GLU A 181 -5.99 -5.53 -31.05
C GLU A 181 -5.63 -5.36 -32.55
N GLY A 182 -5.14 -6.44 -33.17
CA GLY A 182 -4.77 -6.47 -34.58
C GLY A 182 -3.30 -6.11 -34.88
N ALA A 183 -2.58 -5.49 -33.97
CA ALA A 183 -1.17 -5.16 -34.07
C ALA A 183 -0.27 -6.24 -33.44
N LEU A 184 0.90 -6.49 -34.01
CA LEU A 184 1.94 -7.35 -33.42
C LEU A 184 2.83 -6.47 -32.55
N ILE A 185 2.89 -6.78 -31.26
CA ILE A 185 3.73 -6.06 -30.30
C ILE A 185 4.78 -6.99 -29.70
N SER A 186 5.98 -6.46 -29.40
CA SER A 186 7.00 -7.15 -28.62
C SER A 186 6.77 -6.85 -27.14
N THR A 187 6.60 -7.89 -26.33
CA THR A 187 6.29 -7.72 -24.90
C THR A 187 6.71 -8.97 -24.10
N THR A 188 6.29 -9.08 -22.84
CA THR A 188 6.47 -10.27 -22.01
C THR A 188 5.14 -10.78 -21.46
N VAL A 189 5.08 -12.05 -21.05
CA VAL A 189 3.88 -12.58 -20.39
C VAL A 189 3.54 -11.79 -19.13
N GLY A 190 4.57 -11.40 -18.36
CA GLY A 190 4.36 -10.59 -17.16
C GLY A 190 3.70 -9.24 -17.45
N ARG A 191 4.09 -8.55 -18.52
CA ARG A 191 3.42 -7.31 -18.95
C ARG A 191 2.01 -7.54 -19.44
N LEU A 192 1.72 -8.66 -20.11
CA LEU A 192 0.35 -9.03 -20.47
C LEU A 192 -0.54 -9.15 -19.22
N ILE A 193 -0.07 -9.91 -18.22
CA ILE A 193 -0.78 -10.09 -16.94
C ILE A 193 -0.96 -8.75 -16.22
N PHE A 194 0.06 -7.90 -16.17
CA PHE A 194 -0.05 -6.58 -15.57
C PHE A 194 -1.10 -5.70 -16.25
N ASN A 195 -1.16 -5.73 -17.58
CA ASN A 195 -2.14 -4.95 -18.33
C ASN A 195 -3.58 -5.48 -18.25
N GLU A 196 -3.81 -6.74 -17.84
CA GLU A 196 -5.16 -7.27 -17.59
C GLU A 196 -5.89 -6.49 -16.50
N VAL A 197 -5.17 -6.06 -15.46
CA VAL A 197 -5.68 -5.30 -14.32
C VAL A 197 -6.01 -3.84 -14.70
N LEU A 198 -5.29 -3.29 -15.68
CA LEU A 198 -5.44 -1.89 -16.06
C LEU A 198 -6.76 -1.63 -16.80
N PRO A 199 -7.46 -0.53 -16.52
CA PRO A 199 -8.58 -0.06 -17.31
C PRO A 199 -8.17 0.26 -18.77
N ARG A 200 -9.08 0.12 -19.70
CA ARG A 200 -8.80 0.26 -21.15
C ARG A 200 -8.03 1.52 -21.55
N LYS A 201 -8.37 2.69 -20.99
CA LYS A 201 -7.69 3.96 -21.31
C LYS A 201 -6.24 4.04 -20.82
N LEU A 202 -5.83 3.17 -19.89
CA LEU A 202 -4.47 3.11 -19.36
C LEU A 202 -3.60 2.05 -20.04
N ARG A 203 -4.22 1.17 -20.88
CA ARG A 203 -3.49 0.15 -21.65
C ARG A 203 -2.86 0.80 -22.89
N TYR A 204 -1.76 0.38 -23.39
CA TYR A 204 -0.93 -0.73 -22.96
C TYR A 204 0.37 -0.21 -22.37
N VAL A 205 0.76 -0.69 -21.19
CA VAL A 205 2.03 -0.34 -20.55
C VAL A 205 3.06 -1.40 -20.93
N ASP A 206 4.06 -1.02 -21.74
CA ASP A 206 5.13 -1.90 -22.22
C ASP A 206 6.51 -1.45 -21.69
N ARG A 207 6.61 -1.28 -20.40
CA ARG A 207 7.84 -0.90 -19.71
C ARG A 207 7.88 -1.52 -18.32
N VAL A 208 9.04 -1.46 -17.68
CA VAL A 208 9.17 -1.86 -16.28
C VAL A 208 8.38 -0.88 -15.42
N VAL A 209 7.61 -1.42 -14.50
CA VAL A 209 6.74 -0.66 -13.61
C VAL A 209 7.43 -0.49 -12.27
N ASP A 210 7.81 0.73 -11.98
CA ASP A 210 8.38 1.19 -10.71
C ASP A 210 7.36 1.97 -9.88
N ASP A 211 7.79 2.56 -8.76
CA ASP A 211 6.97 3.38 -7.86
C ASP A 211 6.39 4.62 -8.57
N LYS A 212 7.18 5.26 -9.44
CA LYS A 212 6.77 6.46 -10.17
C LYS A 212 5.69 6.13 -11.20
N GLU A 213 5.86 5.01 -11.89
CA GLU A 213 4.90 4.55 -12.88
C GLU A 213 3.57 4.14 -12.21
N LEU A 214 3.62 3.41 -11.08
CA LEU A 214 2.42 3.08 -10.30
C LEU A 214 1.69 4.36 -9.85
N GLY A 215 2.41 5.32 -9.30
CA GLY A 215 1.83 6.61 -8.91
C GLY A 215 1.23 7.40 -10.09
N ARG A 216 1.83 7.30 -11.29
CA ARG A 216 1.29 7.89 -12.52
C ARG A 216 -0.02 7.21 -12.93
N LEU A 217 -0.05 5.88 -12.95
CA LEU A 217 -1.20 5.08 -13.32
C LEU A 217 -2.40 5.34 -12.40
N ILE A 218 -2.18 5.46 -11.10
CA ILE A 218 -3.23 5.79 -10.12
C ILE A 218 -3.82 7.17 -10.40
N ARG A 219 -2.97 8.19 -10.64
CA ARG A 219 -3.46 9.55 -10.99
C ARG A 219 -4.25 9.58 -12.28
N GLU A 220 -3.78 8.90 -13.32
CA GLU A 220 -4.48 8.82 -14.60
C GLU A 220 -5.80 8.04 -14.48
N CYS A 221 -5.82 6.95 -13.69
CA CYS A 221 -7.05 6.23 -13.41
C CYS A 221 -8.09 7.13 -12.77
N TYR A 222 -7.69 7.88 -11.74
CA TYR A 222 -8.60 8.81 -11.06
C TYR A 222 -9.16 9.88 -12.02
N ARG A 223 -8.30 10.46 -12.87
CA ARG A 223 -8.73 11.48 -13.85
C ARG A 223 -9.72 10.94 -14.85
N HIS A 224 -9.59 9.69 -15.27
CA HIS A 224 -10.42 9.10 -16.34
C HIS A 224 -11.66 8.37 -15.84
N TYR A 225 -11.62 7.82 -14.63
CA TYR A 225 -12.63 6.89 -14.13
C TYR A 225 -13.18 7.24 -12.74
N GLY A 226 -12.60 8.24 -12.04
CA GLY A 226 -13.03 8.67 -10.71
C GLY A 226 -12.60 7.71 -9.58
N THR A 227 -13.09 8.00 -8.36
CA THR A 227 -12.68 7.35 -7.10
C THR A 227 -12.92 5.84 -7.11
N ALA A 228 -14.14 5.40 -7.43
CA ALA A 228 -14.54 4.00 -7.29
C ALA A 228 -13.67 3.04 -8.12
N ARG A 229 -13.39 3.36 -9.40
CA ARG A 229 -12.52 2.51 -10.22
C ARG A 229 -11.06 2.61 -9.80
N THR A 230 -10.64 3.75 -9.25
CA THR A 230 -9.27 3.90 -8.73
C THR A 230 -9.04 3.02 -7.51
N VAL A 231 -9.99 2.96 -6.58
CA VAL A 231 -9.94 2.05 -5.42
C VAL A 231 -9.81 0.59 -5.89
N GLN A 232 -10.65 0.17 -6.83
CA GLN A 232 -10.56 -1.18 -7.40
C GLN A 232 -9.20 -1.46 -8.04
N LEU A 233 -8.68 -0.52 -8.86
CA LEU A 233 -7.36 -0.67 -9.48
C LEU A 233 -6.25 -0.83 -8.42
N VAL A 234 -6.29 -0.03 -7.37
CA VAL A 234 -5.28 -0.06 -6.32
C VAL A 234 -5.33 -1.40 -5.56
N ASP A 235 -6.52 -1.95 -5.32
CA ASP A 235 -6.70 -3.29 -4.75
C ASP A 235 -6.17 -4.38 -5.67
N GLU A 236 -6.51 -4.33 -6.95
CA GLU A 236 -6.03 -5.27 -7.96
C GLU A 236 -4.49 -5.24 -8.07
N LEU A 237 -3.88 -4.04 -8.04
CA LEU A 237 -2.42 -3.87 -8.04
C LEU A 237 -1.77 -4.41 -6.76
N LYS A 238 -2.40 -4.23 -5.61
CA LYS A 238 -1.93 -4.79 -4.33
C LYS A 238 -1.88 -6.32 -4.40
N GLU A 239 -2.98 -6.96 -4.80
CA GLU A 239 -3.05 -8.42 -4.93
C GLU A 239 -2.01 -8.96 -5.91
N LEU A 240 -1.89 -8.31 -7.08
CA LEU A 240 -0.92 -8.67 -8.10
C LEU A 240 0.52 -8.53 -7.59
N GLY A 241 0.82 -7.41 -6.93
CA GLY A 241 2.14 -7.12 -6.38
C GLY A 241 2.56 -8.16 -5.33
N PHE A 242 1.72 -8.43 -4.35
CA PHE A 242 2.01 -9.45 -3.33
C PHE A 242 2.18 -10.85 -3.92
N ARG A 243 1.31 -11.23 -4.86
CA ARG A 243 1.41 -12.52 -5.53
C ARG A 243 2.76 -12.70 -6.23
N PHE A 244 3.18 -11.70 -7.00
CA PHE A 244 4.42 -11.82 -7.76
C PHE A 244 5.68 -11.55 -6.92
N ALA A 245 5.60 -10.81 -5.83
CA ALA A 245 6.67 -10.73 -4.83
C ALA A 245 6.90 -12.10 -4.17
N THR A 246 5.83 -12.81 -3.84
CA THR A 246 5.90 -14.16 -3.28
C THR A 246 6.53 -15.16 -4.28
N ILE A 247 6.10 -15.12 -5.55
CA ILE A 247 6.65 -15.96 -6.62
C ILE A 247 8.12 -15.63 -6.88
N ALA A 248 8.50 -14.36 -6.85
CA ALA A 248 9.87 -13.90 -7.06
C ALA A 248 10.82 -14.43 -6.00
N GLY A 249 10.37 -14.56 -4.73
CA GLY A 249 11.17 -15.09 -3.63
C GLY A 249 12.49 -14.35 -3.44
N VAL A 250 12.53 -13.03 -3.70
CA VAL A 250 13.75 -12.22 -3.59
C VAL A 250 14.23 -12.19 -2.16
N THR A 251 15.50 -12.50 -1.97
CA THR A 251 16.17 -12.42 -0.67
C THR A 251 17.53 -11.75 -0.84
N ILE A 252 18.09 -11.27 0.24
CA ILE A 252 19.43 -10.65 0.30
C ILE A 252 20.25 -11.44 1.32
N SER A 253 21.45 -11.83 0.91
CA SER A 253 22.43 -12.49 1.75
C SER A 253 23.67 -11.60 1.99
N ILE A 254 24.49 -11.97 2.95
CA ILE A 254 25.78 -11.26 3.19
C ILE A 254 26.67 -11.33 1.94
N ALA A 255 26.58 -12.41 1.14
CA ALA A 255 27.34 -12.57 -0.08
C ALA A 255 26.98 -11.56 -1.18
N ASP A 256 25.75 -11.02 -1.14
CA ASP A 256 25.28 -10.02 -2.11
C ASP A 256 25.79 -8.61 -1.77
N MET A 257 26.38 -8.43 -0.56
CA MET A 257 26.97 -7.18 -0.11
C MET A 257 28.43 -7.10 -0.56
N ASP A 258 28.64 -6.96 -1.86
CA ASP A 258 29.99 -6.75 -2.39
C ASP A 258 30.42 -5.29 -2.13
N VAL A 259 31.42 -5.15 -1.25
CA VAL A 259 32.03 -3.85 -0.93
C VAL A 259 33.25 -3.67 -1.86
N PRO A 260 33.19 -2.72 -2.81
CA PRO A 260 34.33 -2.43 -3.68
C PRO A 260 35.49 -1.82 -2.87
N ARG A 261 36.35 -2.67 -2.30
CA ARG A 261 37.42 -2.28 -1.35
C ARG A 261 38.32 -1.17 -1.91
N ALA A 262 38.75 -1.28 -3.16
CA ALA A 262 39.59 -0.28 -3.81
C ALA A 262 38.91 1.10 -3.86
N ARG A 263 37.61 1.15 -4.18
CA ARG A 263 36.85 2.41 -4.21
C ARG A 263 36.64 2.99 -2.81
N ARG A 264 36.41 2.14 -1.82
CA ARG A 264 36.28 2.53 -0.42
C ARG A 264 37.59 3.14 0.08
N GLU A 265 38.73 2.46 -0.14
CA GLU A 265 40.06 2.94 0.25
C GLU A 265 40.42 4.28 -0.40
N ALA A 266 40.11 4.45 -1.69
CA ALA A 266 40.31 5.70 -2.42
C ALA A 266 39.45 6.85 -1.85
N ILE A 267 38.20 6.57 -1.44
CA ILE A 267 37.33 7.57 -0.81
C ILE A 267 37.86 7.95 0.57
N ILE A 268 38.27 6.97 1.39
CA ILE A 268 38.82 7.20 2.71
C ILE A 268 40.09 8.07 2.60
N ALA A 269 41.04 7.69 1.76
CA ALA A 269 42.28 8.46 1.54
C ALA A 269 41.99 9.92 1.13
N ARG A 270 41.08 10.13 0.17
CA ARG A 270 40.67 11.50 -0.22
C ARG A 270 40.06 12.30 0.92
N THR A 271 39.29 11.62 1.78
CA THR A 271 38.65 12.28 2.93
C THR A 271 39.67 12.65 3.98
N GLU A 272 40.62 11.75 4.28
CA GLU A 272 41.73 12.01 5.19
C GLU A 272 42.62 13.17 4.72
N ASP A 273 42.96 13.22 3.42
CA ASP A 273 43.68 14.33 2.82
C ASP A 273 42.90 15.67 2.95
N ALA A 274 41.60 15.65 2.70
CA ALA A 274 40.76 16.84 2.82
C ALA A 274 40.63 17.34 4.27
N VAL A 275 40.52 16.43 5.23
CA VAL A 275 40.50 16.76 6.67
C VAL A 275 41.84 17.31 7.12
N SER A 276 42.95 16.71 6.68
CA SER A 276 44.34 17.18 6.95
C SER A 276 44.55 18.60 6.40
N LEU A 277 44.16 18.88 5.18
CA LEU A 277 44.21 20.22 4.57
C LEU A 277 43.33 21.23 5.33
N GLY A 278 42.15 20.81 5.77
CA GLY A 278 41.23 21.63 6.57
C GLY A 278 41.83 22.01 7.93
N SER A 279 42.42 21.07 8.62
CA SER A 279 43.05 21.31 9.91
C SER A 279 44.26 22.26 9.80
N VAL A 280 45.10 22.11 8.78
CA VAL A 280 46.21 23.04 8.50
C VAL A 280 45.71 24.46 8.22
N HIS A 281 44.58 24.62 7.53
CA HIS A 281 43.99 25.95 7.28
C HIS A 281 43.43 26.59 8.55
N VAL A 282 42.78 25.81 9.40
CA VAL A 282 42.27 26.26 10.72
C VAL A 282 43.41 26.70 11.62
N GLU A 283 44.50 25.92 11.72
CA GLU A 283 45.70 26.29 12.51
C GLU A 283 46.37 27.56 12.00
N ARG A 284 46.44 27.75 10.64
CA ARG A 284 47.01 28.98 10.07
C ARG A 284 46.06 30.18 10.29
N GLY A 285 44.75 29.98 10.28
CA GLY A 285 43.79 31.03 10.59
C GLY A 285 43.83 31.48 12.05
N LEU A 286 44.00 30.51 13.00
CA LEU A 286 44.16 30.79 14.43
C LEU A 286 45.46 31.53 14.74
N LYS A 287 46.55 31.21 14.01
CA LYS A 287 47.84 31.91 14.20
C LYS A 287 47.85 33.34 13.63
N ARG A 288 46.99 33.66 12.70
CA ARG A 288 46.83 35.04 12.17
C ARG A 288 45.90 35.94 12.99
N GLY A 289 45.07 35.35 13.84
CA GLY A 289 44.14 36.09 14.71
C GLY A 289 44.66 36.36 16.11
N GLY A 290 45.93 36.04 16.41
CA GLY A 290 46.53 36.11 17.74
C GLY A 290 47.67 37.10 17.96
N GLU A 291 47.93 38.02 17.03
CA GLU A 291 48.87 39.13 17.30
C GLU A 291 48.05 40.36 17.71
N PRO A 292 48.11 40.86 18.93
CA PRO A 292 47.67 42.20 19.24
C PRO A 292 48.63 43.20 18.60
N ASP A 293 48.10 44.13 17.85
CA ASP A 293 48.82 45.32 17.42
C ASP A 293 49.14 46.16 18.67
N ASP A 294 50.45 46.31 18.97
CA ASP A 294 51.00 47.36 19.84
C ASP A 294 51.03 48.72 19.15
#